data_e2ca3d06dae4917fe9a060380323b177
#
_entry.id   e2ca3d06dae4917fe9a060380323b177
#
_cell.length_a   1.000
_cell.length_b   1.000
_cell.length_c   1.000
_cell.angle_alpha   90.00
_cell.angle_beta   90.00
_cell.angle_gamma   90.00
#
_symmetry.space_group_name_H-M   'P 1'
#
loop_
_entity.id
_entity.type
_entity.pdbx_description
1 polymer ?
#
loop_
_entity_poly.entity_id
_entity_poly.type
_entity_poly.pdbx_seq_one_letter_code
_entity_poly.pdbx_strand_id
1 'polypeptide(L)'
;MIQIQTQLLVADNTGAKRVECIKVLGGSKRRYAGVGDLIVVSVKDALPNGKVKKGSVHKAVVVRTKKEIFRKDGSKVQFDSKSVVLTDEKGEPIGTRIFGPVTRELRSRGHTKIISLAPEVL
;
A
#
# COMPACT_ATOMS: atom_id res chain seq x y z
N MET A 1 11.37 -0.56 5.01
CA MET A 1 11.08 0.80 4.58
C MET A 1 11.02 0.85 3.07
N ILE A 2 10.13 1.67 2.55
CA ILE A 2 9.90 1.78 1.12
C ILE A 2 10.47 3.11 0.63
N GLN A 3 11.24 3.06 -0.44
CA GLN A 3 11.86 4.24 -1.04
C GLN A 3 11.62 4.24 -2.54
N ILE A 4 12.10 5.29 -3.23
CA ILE A 4 12.03 5.37 -4.69
C ILE A 4 12.71 4.14 -5.30
N GLN A 5 12.11 3.57 -6.35
CA GLN A 5 12.53 2.36 -7.06
C GLN A 5 12.31 1.05 -6.31
N THR A 6 11.69 1.07 -5.13
CA THR A 6 11.30 -0.17 -4.46
C THR A 6 10.15 -0.82 -5.21
N GLN A 7 10.27 -2.11 -5.52
CA GLN A 7 9.19 -2.88 -6.11
C GLN A 7 8.29 -3.48 -5.04
N LEU A 8 6.99 -3.45 -5.28
CA LEU A 8 5.97 -3.81 -4.31
C LEU A 8 4.91 -4.70 -4.95
N LEU A 9 4.32 -5.57 -4.15
CA LEU A 9 3.17 -6.34 -4.56
C LEU A 9 1.89 -5.52 -4.32
N VAL A 10 0.87 -5.78 -5.14
CA VAL A 10 -0.43 -5.14 -4.98
C VAL A 10 -1.37 -6.09 -4.26
N ALA A 11 -1.99 -5.63 -3.18
CA ALA A 11 -2.81 -6.44 -2.30
C ALA A 11 -4.31 -6.29 -2.56
N ASP A 12 -4.70 -5.81 -3.74
CA ASP A 12 -6.10 -5.62 -4.07
C ASP A 12 -6.49 -6.29 -5.39
N ASN A 13 -7.77 -6.20 -5.74
CA ASN A 13 -8.32 -6.84 -6.94
C ASN A 13 -8.43 -5.91 -8.15
N THR A 14 -7.61 -4.87 -8.22
CA THR A 14 -7.60 -3.95 -9.36
C THR A 14 -7.02 -4.57 -10.63
N GLY A 15 -6.34 -5.70 -10.52
CA GLY A 15 -5.65 -6.35 -11.63
C GLY A 15 -4.17 -6.07 -11.69
N ALA A 16 -3.68 -5.04 -11.02
CA ALA A 16 -2.26 -4.79 -10.92
C ALA A 16 -1.62 -5.86 -10.02
N LYS A 17 -0.45 -6.36 -10.43
CA LYS A 17 0.27 -7.40 -9.67
C LYS A 17 1.49 -6.83 -8.99
N ARG A 18 2.25 -5.99 -9.69
CA ARG A 18 3.51 -5.44 -9.20
C ARG A 18 3.62 -3.98 -9.61
N VAL A 19 4.09 -3.17 -8.69
CA VAL A 19 4.28 -1.74 -8.91
C VAL A 19 5.66 -1.33 -8.40
N GLU A 20 6.12 -0.17 -8.86
CA GLU A 20 7.39 0.41 -8.42
C GLU A 20 7.13 1.80 -7.84
N CYS A 21 7.68 2.08 -6.67
CA CYS A 21 7.57 3.38 -6.04
C CYS A 21 8.38 4.41 -6.81
N ILE A 22 7.75 5.50 -7.24
CA ILE A 22 8.43 6.58 -7.94
C ILE A 22 8.53 7.86 -7.11
N LYS A 23 7.71 8.00 -6.06
CA LYS A 23 7.78 9.14 -5.17
C LYS A 23 7.15 8.80 -3.82
N VAL A 24 7.76 9.28 -2.74
CA VAL A 24 7.19 9.20 -1.40
C VAL A 24 6.56 10.54 -1.07
N LEU A 25 5.26 10.55 -0.78
CA LEU A 25 4.51 11.76 -0.46
C LEU A 25 4.61 12.07 1.04
N GLY A 26 4.33 13.32 1.41
CA GLY A 26 4.29 13.74 2.80
C GLY A 26 5.38 14.72 3.23
N GLY A 27 6.17 15.25 2.28
CA GLY A 27 7.19 16.26 2.57
C GLY A 27 8.24 16.34 1.49
N SER A 28 8.85 17.50 1.31
CA SER A 28 9.78 17.75 0.21
C SER A 28 11.08 16.95 0.29
N LYS A 29 11.47 16.46 1.48
CA LYS A 29 12.71 15.70 1.69
C LYS A 29 12.45 14.29 2.20
N ARG A 30 11.23 13.81 2.11
CA ARG A 30 10.90 12.50 2.64
C ARG A 30 11.49 11.41 1.75
N ARG A 31 12.25 10.49 2.35
CA ARG A 31 12.95 9.41 1.64
C ARG A 31 12.25 8.06 1.77
N TYR A 32 11.59 7.81 2.89
CA TYR A 32 11.07 6.48 3.20
C TYR A 32 9.60 6.53 3.55
N ALA A 33 8.88 5.50 3.12
CA ALA A 33 7.49 5.30 3.48
C ALA A 33 7.36 4.06 4.37
N GLY A 34 6.48 4.14 5.34
CA GLY A 34 6.08 3.01 6.17
C GLY A 34 4.61 2.70 5.98
N VAL A 35 4.06 1.80 6.81
CA VAL A 35 2.65 1.44 6.74
C VAL A 35 1.76 2.67 6.97
N GLY A 36 0.75 2.83 6.11
CA GLY A 36 -0.18 3.95 6.16
C GLY A 36 0.25 5.18 5.38
N ASP A 37 1.46 5.20 4.86
CA ASP A 37 1.95 6.33 4.08
C ASP A 37 1.48 6.23 2.63
N LEU A 38 1.22 7.40 2.02
CA LEU A 38 0.90 7.50 0.61
C LEU A 38 2.18 7.58 -0.22
N ILE A 39 2.20 6.85 -1.32
CA ILE A 39 3.28 6.91 -2.30
C ILE A 39 2.67 6.99 -3.69
N VAL A 40 3.48 7.41 -4.66
CA VAL A 40 3.12 7.35 -6.08
C VAL A 40 3.85 6.16 -6.70
N VAL A 41 3.11 5.33 -7.41
CA VAL A 41 3.64 4.09 -8.00
C VAL A 41 3.36 4.03 -9.49
N SER A 42 4.22 3.32 -10.21
CA SER A 42 4.04 2.99 -11.62
C SER A 42 3.75 1.48 -11.71
N VAL A 43 2.71 1.11 -12.45
CA VAL A 43 2.32 -0.29 -12.60
C VAL A 43 3.27 -0.98 -13.56
N LYS A 44 3.97 -2.00 -13.10
CA LYS A 44 4.95 -2.76 -13.89
C LYS A 44 4.39 -4.06 -14.44
N ASP A 45 3.37 -4.62 -13.80
CA ASP A 45 2.75 -5.87 -14.22
C ASP A 45 1.27 -5.84 -13.83
N ALA A 46 0.39 -6.14 -14.77
CA ALA A 46 -1.06 -6.10 -14.56
C ALA A 46 -1.78 -7.08 -15.46
N LEU A 47 -2.96 -7.52 -15.02
CA LEU A 47 -3.85 -8.35 -15.84
C LEU A 47 -4.42 -7.51 -16.98
N PRO A 48 -4.57 -8.10 -18.20
CA PRO A 48 -5.07 -7.33 -19.36
C PRO A 48 -6.47 -6.75 -19.18
N ASN A 49 -7.33 -7.40 -18.41
CA ASN A 49 -8.72 -6.99 -18.19
C ASN A 49 -8.96 -6.31 -16.83
N GLY A 50 -7.90 -5.91 -16.14
CA GLY A 50 -8.03 -5.27 -14.85
C GLY A 50 -8.46 -3.81 -14.95
N LYS A 51 -8.84 -3.23 -13.81
CA LYS A 51 -9.20 -1.82 -13.70
C LYS A 51 -8.00 -0.89 -13.95
N VAL A 52 -6.80 -1.41 -13.77
CA VAL A 52 -5.55 -0.67 -13.86
C VAL A 52 -4.69 -1.29 -14.96
N LYS A 53 -4.11 -0.46 -15.79
CA LYS A 53 -3.30 -0.91 -16.93
C LYS A 53 -1.81 -0.80 -16.63
N LYS A 54 -1.02 -1.69 -17.24
CA LYS A 54 0.44 -1.65 -17.17
C LYS A 54 0.94 -0.30 -17.67
N GLY A 55 1.90 0.27 -16.96
CA GLY A 55 2.49 1.57 -17.30
C GLY A 55 1.76 2.77 -16.73
N SER A 56 0.58 2.60 -16.17
CA SER A 56 -0.16 3.71 -15.55
C SER A 56 0.46 4.12 -14.21
N VAL A 57 0.19 5.34 -13.79
CA VAL A 57 0.70 5.92 -12.54
C VAL A 57 -0.48 6.17 -11.60
N HIS A 58 -0.35 5.70 -10.36
CA HIS A 58 -1.40 5.84 -9.36
C HIS A 58 -0.82 6.17 -8.00
N LYS A 59 -1.65 6.72 -7.12
CA LYS A 59 -1.32 6.81 -5.70
C LYS A 59 -1.62 5.47 -5.04
N ALA A 60 -0.88 5.15 -4.01
CA ALA A 60 -1.05 3.90 -3.27
C ALA A 60 -0.78 4.11 -1.80
N VAL A 61 -1.42 3.31 -0.97
CA VAL A 61 -1.20 3.27 0.48
C VAL A 61 -0.43 2.01 0.81
N VAL A 62 0.65 2.13 1.55
CA VAL A 62 1.44 1.00 2.01
C VAL A 62 0.68 0.28 3.12
N VAL A 63 0.38 -1.00 2.92
CA VAL A 63 -0.38 -1.79 3.90
C VAL A 63 0.47 -2.83 4.63
N ARG A 64 1.57 -3.29 4.02
CA ARG A 64 2.49 -4.25 4.63
C ARG A 64 3.93 -3.89 4.31
N THR A 65 4.81 -4.03 5.28
CA THR A 65 6.25 -3.86 5.10
C THR A 65 7.00 -5.01 5.76
N LYS A 66 8.24 -5.25 5.31
CA LYS A 66 9.11 -6.23 5.97
C LYS A 66 9.68 -5.69 7.28
N LYS A 67 9.73 -4.37 7.45
CA LYS A 67 10.21 -3.76 8.67
C LYS A 67 9.18 -3.89 9.78
N GLU A 68 9.65 -4.15 11.00
CA GLU A 68 8.81 -4.29 12.17
C GLU A 68 8.11 -2.97 12.53
N ILE A 69 6.85 -3.09 12.95
CA ILE A 69 6.09 -1.98 13.52
C ILE A 69 6.00 -2.23 15.02
N PHE A 70 6.58 -1.32 15.81
CA PHE A 70 6.53 -1.41 17.27
C PHE A 70 5.30 -0.66 17.79
N ARG A 71 4.57 -1.29 18.70
CA ARG A 71 3.38 -0.73 19.32
C ARG A 71 3.66 -0.31 20.75
N LYS A 72 2.81 0.57 21.29
CA LYS A 72 2.95 1.09 22.64
C LYS A 72 2.87 0.02 23.72
N ASP A 73 2.16 -1.06 23.48
CA ASP A 73 2.00 -2.17 24.43
C ASP A 73 3.17 -3.15 24.43
N GLY A 74 4.21 -2.87 23.64
CA GLY A 74 5.39 -3.73 23.53
C GLY A 74 5.32 -4.79 22.47
N SER A 75 4.18 -4.97 21.82
CA SER A 75 4.06 -5.93 20.71
C SER A 75 4.64 -5.36 19.43
N LYS A 76 4.92 -6.24 18.47
CA LYS A 76 5.39 -5.83 17.16
C LYS A 76 4.69 -6.63 16.07
N VAL A 77 4.54 -6.00 14.91
CA VAL A 77 3.96 -6.62 13.71
C VAL A 77 4.98 -6.55 12.59
N GLN A 78 5.18 -7.67 11.91
CA GLN A 78 6.12 -7.78 10.81
C GLN A 78 5.55 -8.72 9.75
N PHE A 79 5.75 -8.39 8.49
CA PHE A 79 5.29 -9.19 7.35
C PHE A 79 6.46 -9.68 6.52
N ASP A 80 6.22 -10.73 5.74
CA ASP A 80 7.23 -11.31 4.86
C ASP A 80 7.39 -10.54 3.55
N SER A 81 6.44 -9.67 3.22
CA SER A 81 6.44 -8.96 1.94
C SER A 81 6.03 -7.50 2.10
N LYS A 82 6.35 -6.72 1.09
CA LYS A 82 5.94 -5.31 0.97
C LYS A 82 4.73 -5.27 0.04
N SER A 83 3.62 -4.70 0.50
CA SER A 83 2.40 -4.63 -0.30
C SER A 83 1.73 -3.28 -0.18
N VAL A 84 1.05 -2.88 -1.24
CA VAL A 84 0.30 -1.63 -1.31
C VAL A 84 -1.11 -1.90 -1.81
N VAL A 85 -2.00 -0.94 -1.54
CA VAL A 85 -3.35 -0.89 -2.10
C VAL A 85 -3.42 0.37 -2.96
N LEU A 86 -3.84 0.22 -4.22
CA LEU A 86 -3.95 1.35 -5.13
C LEU A 86 -5.16 2.21 -4.75
N THR A 87 -4.96 3.52 -4.80
CA THR A 87 -6.00 4.48 -4.44
C THR A 87 -6.20 5.47 -5.58
N ASP A 88 -7.36 6.14 -5.56
CA ASP A 88 -7.62 7.26 -6.45
C ASP A 88 -6.99 8.55 -5.88
N GLU A 89 -7.24 9.69 -6.55
CA GLU A 89 -6.70 10.98 -6.12
C GLU A 89 -7.23 11.43 -4.77
N LYS A 90 -8.38 10.93 -4.36
CA LYS A 90 -9.00 11.26 -3.06
C LYS A 90 -8.49 10.39 -1.93
N GLY A 91 -7.65 9.38 -2.23
CA GLY A 91 -7.13 8.47 -1.23
C GLY A 91 -8.02 7.27 -0.94
N GLU A 92 -9.09 7.06 -1.71
CA GLU A 92 -9.97 5.93 -1.56
C GLU A 92 -9.50 4.74 -2.40
N PRO A 93 -9.65 3.48 -1.92
CA PRO A 93 -9.20 2.33 -2.69
C PRO A 93 -9.99 2.19 -4.00
N ILE A 94 -9.26 1.91 -5.07
CA ILE A 94 -9.86 1.66 -6.40
C ILE A 94 -10.52 0.29 -6.42
N GLY A 95 -9.89 -0.70 -5.81
CA GLY A 95 -10.41 -2.06 -5.75
C GLY A 95 -11.53 -2.21 -4.73
N THR A 96 -12.26 -3.32 -4.84
CA THR A 96 -13.37 -3.66 -3.94
C THR A 96 -12.98 -4.69 -2.89
N ARG A 97 -11.83 -5.36 -3.04
CA ARG A 97 -11.34 -6.38 -2.10
C ARG A 97 -9.86 -6.19 -1.84
N ILE A 98 -9.45 -6.53 -0.64
CA ILE A 98 -8.04 -6.53 -0.24
C ILE A 98 -7.65 -7.96 0.13
N PHE A 99 -6.49 -8.39 -0.34
CA PHE A 99 -5.96 -9.73 -0.08
C PHE A 99 -4.93 -9.69 1.04
N GLY A 100 -5.07 -10.62 1.98
CA GLY A 100 -4.16 -10.74 3.10
C GLY A 100 -4.40 -9.71 4.21
N PRO A 101 -3.62 -9.79 5.30
CA PRO A 101 -3.82 -8.94 6.46
C PRO A 101 -3.34 -7.51 6.23
N VAL A 102 -3.94 -6.58 6.97
CA VAL A 102 -3.46 -5.20 7.09
C VAL A 102 -3.28 -4.87 8.56
N THR A 103 -2.67 -3.73 8.87
CA THR A 103 -2.42 -3.34 10.27
C THR A 103 -3.43 -2.30 10.75
N ARG A 104 -3.62 -2.23 12.07
CA ARG A 104 -4.51 -1.25 12.69
C ARG A 104 -4.00 0.19 12.54
N GLU A 105 -2.73 0.38 12.28
CA GLU A 105 -2.11 1.68 12.08
C GLU A 105 -2.75 2.46 10.92
N LEU A 106 -3.36 1.76 9.96
CA LEU A 106 -4.08 2.41 8.86
C LEU A 106 -5.25 3.26 9.35
N ARG A 107 -5.92 2.85 10.42
CA ARG A 107 -7.04 3.62 10.99
C ARG A 107 -6.57 4.97 11.52
N SER A 108 -5.45 5.00 12.22
CA SER A 108 -4.90 6.24 12.76
C SER A 108 -4.41 7.19 11.67
N ARG A 109 -4.14 6.67 10.48
CA ARG A 109 -3.73 7.45 9.31
C ARG A 109 -4.91 7.85 8.41
N GLY A 110 -6.14 7.54 8.80
CA GLY A 110 -7.33 7.93 8.06
C GLY A 110 -7.76 6.98 6.96
N HIS A 111 -7.22 5.77 6.90
CA HIS A 111 -7.52 4.80 5.84
C HIS A 111 -8.57 3.77 6.29
N THR A 112 -9.69 4.25 6.82
CA THR A 112 -10.73 3.37 7.37
C THR A 112 -11.41 2.49 6.32
N LYS A 113 -11.53 2.98 5.08
CA LYS A 113 -12.11 2.16 4.00
C LYS A 113 -11.26 0.95 3.66
N ILE A 114 -9.94 1.10 3.70
CA ILE A 114 -9.02 -0.02 3.46
C ILE A 114 -9.21 -1.08 4.55
N ILE A 115 -9.32 -0.65 5.79
CA ILE A 115 -9.54 -1.57 6.92
C ILE A 115 -10.86 -2.31 6.75
N SER A 116 -11.93 -1.63 6.31
CA SER A 116 -13.24 -2.26 6.15
C SER A 116 -13.27 -3.31 5.05
N LEU A 117 -12.40 -3.19 4.04
CA LEU A 117 -12.30 -4.14 2.93
C LEU A 117 -11.34 -5.31 3.23
N ALA A 118 -10.50 -5.19 4.24
CA ALA A 118 -9.49 -6.20 4.54
C ALA A 118 -10.11 -7.42 5.23
N PRO A 119 -9.65 -8.65 4.90
CA PRO A 119 -10.15 -9.85 5.53
C PRO A 119 -9.66 -10.03 6.96
N GLU A 120 -8.53 -9.43 7.30
CA GLU A 120 -7.93 -9.54 8.63
C GLU A 120 -7.19 -8.26 8.98
N VAL A 121 -7.36 -7.77 10.19
CA VAL A 121 -6.69 -6.57 10.69
C VAL A 121 -5.85 -6.95 11.91
N LEU A 122 -4.55 -6.81 11.80
CA LEU A 122 -3.59 -7.09 12.87
C LEU A 122 -3.11 -5.77 13.55
#